data_6e14495e248bcedce628574037dcd54f
#
_entry.id   6e14495e248bcedce628574037dcd54f
#
_cell.length_a   1.000
_cell.length_b   1.000
_cell.length_c   1.000
_cell.angle_alpha   90.00
_cell.angle_beta   90.00
_cell.angle_gamma   90.00
#
_symmetry.space_group_name_H-M   'P 1'
#
loop_
_entity.id
_entity.type
_entity.pdbx_description
1 polymer ?
#
loop_
_entity_poly.entity_id
_entity_poly.type
_entity_poly.pdbx_seq_one_letter_code
_entity_poly.pdbx_strand_id
1 'polypeptide(L)'
;MDTWAIGHLPDPALLAAIGVGAFIFNYLFWAAGFLRMGTTGTVAQAHGEDDTARIARIVLRSVVLALAVGAGVLALQGPLLAGSLAFIDPEAGLAPPIGDYVAIRVWSTPAVFIKLVVIGWLIGTARAKTALGLEVFVNVTNAVLTVWFVQGLGLALPGAAAASAIAETLAAAAGLGLAVRVIGRARFLALARQPGFWRPRAFGDLVSGNAFLLVRTLFLLSAFALLWKIGTSLGSTTAAANQVLLQFLTLSSLALDGIAYAAEAEVGRAVGRRDRLLLTRMVRLTTLWALAAALGLTLVYGVAGEAIVALFTDHAPVRAEAGRHLPWLVAMPLVAVWSYQFDGIFIGLNAFRAMFLTMTGAFAAFAGVAALAVPDAGNHGLWAAMTALMAARGGLQVLCYPMLVRGKLADVPAQAAA
;
A
#
# COMPACT_ATOMS: atom_id res chain seq x y z
N MET A 1 -9.20 12.73 -9.99
CA MET A 1 -9.84 14.06 -10.07
C MET A 1 -8.86 15.16 -10.42
N ASP A 2 -7.70 15.24 -9.75
CA ASP A 2 -6.68 16.25 -10.04
C ASP A 2 -6.26 16.24 -11.50
N THR A 3 -5.93 15.06 -12.06
CA THR A 3 -5.57 14.87 -13.47
C THR A 3 -6.69 15.27 -14.43
N TRP A 4 -7.96 14.96 -14.07
CA TRP A 4 -9.12 15.36 -14.89
C TRP A 4 -9.30 16.88 -14.91
N ALA A 5 -9.22 17.54 -13.75
CA ALA A 5 -9.40 18.98 -13.66
C ALA A 5 -8.29 19.76 -14.41
N ILE A 6 -7.04 19.33 -14.29
CA ILE A 6 -5.89 19.93 -14.98
C ILE A 6 -5.90 19.59 -16.47
N GLY A 7 -6.38 18.41 -16.87
CA GLY A 7 -6.47 18.01 -18.28
C GLY A 7 -7.44 18.84 -19.13
N HIS A 8 -8.30 19.67 -18.51
CA HIS A 8 -9.17 20.63 -19.18
C HIS A 8 -8.56 22.05 -19.27
N LEU A 9 -7.33 22.24 -18.75
CA LEU A 9 -6.61 23.50 -18.93
C LEU A 9 -5.89 23.52 -20.29
N PRO A 10 -5.65 24.73 -20.86
CA PRO A 10 -5.05 24.87 -22.18
C PRO A 10 -3.59 24.41 -22.28
N ASP A 11 -2.86 24.34 -21.16
CA ASP A 11 -1.44 24.00 -21.15
C ASP A 11 -1.18 22.51 -20.83
N PRO A 12 -0.75 21.71 -21.82
CA PRO A 12 -0.47 20.30 -21.64
C PRO A 12 0.74 20.04 -20.70
N ALA A 13 1.65 21.01 -20.53
CA ALA A 13 2.80 20.87 -19.63
C ALA A 13 2.35 20.74 -18.17
N LEU A 14 1.24 21.38 -17.78
CA LEU A 14 0.66 21.25 -16.44
C LEU A 14 0.13 19.82 -16.18
N LEU A 15 -0.42 19.18 -17.22
CA LEU A 15 -0.89 17.79 -17.12
C LEU A 15 0.29 16.82 -16.92
N ALA A 16 1.39 17.05 -17.64
CA ALA A 16 2.62 16.27 -17.45
C ALA A 16 3.21 16.49 -16.06
N ALA A 17 3.28 17.74 -15.61
CA ALA A 17 3.82 18.10 -14.29
C ALA A 17 3.04 17.47 -13.14
N ILE A 18 1.69 17.48 -13.18
CA ILE A 18 0.87 16.84 -12.13
C ILE A 18 1.04 15.32 -12.16
N GLY A 19 1.20 14.73 -13.34
CA GLY A 19 1.47 13.30 -13.49
C GLY A 19 2.74 12.89 -12.75
N VAL A 20 3.83 13.60 -12.98
CA VAL A 20 5.12 13.36 -12.30
C VAL A 20 5.03 13.65 -10.80
N GLY A 21 4.42 14.78 -10.40
CA GLY A 21 4.24 15.13 -9.00
C GLY A 21 3.40 14.08 -8.24
N ALA A 22 2.31 13.63 -8.84
CA ALA A 22 1.47 12.57 -8.26
C ALA A 22 2.22 11.24 -8.13
N PHE A 23 3.05 10.90 -9.11
CA PHE A 23 3.91 9.71 -9.07
C PHE A 23 4.87 9.75 -7.88
N ILE A 24 5.54 10.88 -7.64
CA ILE A 24 6.45 11.07 -6.49
C ILE A 24 5.69 10.82 -5.17
N PHE A 25 4.52 11.43 -4.99
CA PHE A 25 3.74 11.25 -3.77
C PHE A 25 3.15 9.85 -3.62
N ASN A 26 2.73 9.21 -4.71
CA ASN A 26 2.25 7.83 -4.66
C ASN A 26 3.33 6.88 -4.15
N TYR A 27 4.56 7.00 -4.64
CA TYR A 27 5.69 6.21 -4.15
C TYR A 27 6.02 6.50 -2.70
N LEU A 28 6.05 7.79 -2.31
CA LEU A 28 6.30 8.20 -0.92
C LEU A 28 5.23 7.65 0.04
N PHE A 29 3.95 7.78 -0.32
CA PHE A 29 2.86 7.33 0.53
C PHE A 29 2.73 5.81 0.55
N TRP A 30 3.05 5.13 -0.56
CA TRP A 30 3.12 3.68 -0.58
C TRP A 30 4.27 3.15 0.29
N ALA A 31 5.44 3.80 0.22
CA ALA A 31 6.53 3.49 1.14
C ALA A 31 6.13 3.63 2.61
N ALA A 32 5.31 4.65 2.95
CA ALA A 32 4.79 4.88 4.30
C ALA A 32 3.66 3.91 4.72
N GLY A 33 3.21 3.01 3.86
CA GLY A 33 2.19 1.99 4.15
C GLY A 33 2.51 1.10 5.35
N PHE A 34 3.79 1.04 5.76
CA PHE A 34 4.22 0.36 6.98
C PHE A 34 3.53 0.90 8.25
N LEU A 35 3.20 2.20 8.29
CA LEU A 35 2.48 2.82 9.42
C LEU A 35 1.08 2.21 9.60
N ARG A 36 0.37 1.97 8.49
CA ARG A 36 -0.92 1.28 8.51
C ARG A 36 -0.75 -0.18 8.94
N MET A 37 0.12 -0.92 8.26
CA MET A 37 0.32 -2.36 8.48
C MET A 37 0.76 -2.65 9.92
N GLY A 38 1.77 -1.93 10.43
CA GLY A 38 2.27 -2.09 11.79
C GLY A 38 1.22 -1.76 12.85
N THR A 39 0.39 -0.74 12.60
CA THR A 39 -0.72 -0.38 13.49
C THR A 39 -1.83 -1.43 13.43
N THR A 40 -2.23 -1.90 12.23
CA THR A 40 -3.31 -2.88 12.08
C THR A 40 -3.03 -4.15 12.88
N GLY A 41 -1.89 -4.78 12.67
CA GLY A 41 -1.58 -6.06 13.32
C GLY A 41 -1.50 -5.95 14.84
N THR A 42 -0.82 -4.90 15.35
CA THR A 42 -0.67 -4.70 16.80
C THR A 42 -1.99 -4.33 17.47
N VAL A 43 -2.82 -3.51 16.83
CA VAL A 43 -4.16 -3.16 17.32
C VAL A 43 -5.10 -4.36 17.29
N ALA A 44 -5.07 -5.17 16.22
CA ALA A 44 -5.93 -6.35 16.09
C ALA A 44 -5.66 -7.36 17.22
N GLN A 45 -4.41 -7.58 17.59
CA GLN A 45 -4.06 -8.43 18.75
C GLN A 45 -4.56 -7.83 20.06
N ALA A 46 -4.30 -6.54 20.31
CA ALA A 46 -4.78 -5.85 21.52
C ALA A 46 -6.33 -5.83 21.60
N HIS A 47 -7.00 -5.76 20.43
CA HIS A 47 -8.46 -5.88 20.34
C HIS A 47 -8.94 -7.30 20.69
N GLY A 48 -8.19 -8.32 20.27
CA GLY A 48 -8.46 -9.71 20.66
C GLY A 48 -8.31 -9.96 22.18
N GLU A 49 -7.38 -9.25 22.83
CA GLU A 49 -7.15 -9.28 24.29
C GLU A 49 -8.18 -8.45 25.08
N ASP A 50 -9.09 -7.72 24.39
CA ASP A 50 -10.01 -6.73 24.96
C ASP A 50 -9.29 -5.59 25.75
N ASP A 51 -7.98 -5.37 25.49
CA ASP A 51 -7.15 -4.35 26.16
C ASP A 51 -7.24 -2.99 25.43
N THR A 52 -8.27 -2.22 25.78
CA THR A 52 -8.46 -0.86 25.24
C THR A 52 -7.36 0.12 25.66
N ALA A 53 -6.68 -0.10 26.77
CA ALA A 53 -5.56 0.74 27.19
C ALA A 53 -4.32 0.49 26.32
N ARG A 54 -4.08 -0.77 25.95
CA ARG A 54 -3.04 -1.16 24.99
C ARG A 54 -3.33 -0.58 23.59
N ILE A 55 -4.59 -0.65 23.11
CA ILE A 55 -5.01 -0.02 21.85
C ILE A 55 -4.69 1.48 21.87
N ALA A 56 -5.10 2.20 22.91
CA ALA A 56 -4.84 3.63 23.05
C ALA A 56 -3.33 3.95 23.00
N ARG A 57 -2.53 3.13 23.67
CA ARG A 57 -1.06 3.25 23.71
C ARG A 57 -0.43 3.04 22.34
N ILE A 58 -0.86 2.01 21.61
CA ILE A 58 -0.40 1.72 20.25
C ILE A 58 -0.74 2.89 19.32
N VAL A 59 -2.00 3.32 19.31
CA VAL A 59 -2.45 4.42 18.42
C VAL A 59 -1.66 5.70 18.70
N LEU A 60 -1.53 6.09 19.97
CA LEU A 60 -0.80 7.31 20.33
C LEU A 60 0.68 7.26 19.92
N ARG A 61 1.35 6.13 20.15
CA ARG A 61 2.75 5.95 19.72
C ARG A 61 2.91 5.92 18.21
N SER A 62 1.97 5.27 17.51
CA SER A 62 1.98 5.25 16.03
C SER A 62 1.74 6.64 15.44
N VAL A 63 0.89 7.49 16.07
CA VAL A 63 0.72 8.90 15.67
C VAL A 63 2.01 9.69 15.92
N VAL A 64 2.68 9.49 17.04
CA VAL A 64 3.98 10.15 17.30
C VAL A 64 5.01 9.72 16.26
N LEU A 65 5.08 8.43 15.92
CA LEU A 65 5.97 7.94 14.87
C LEU A 65 5.61 8.54 13.50
N ALA A 66 4.32 8.60 13.16
CA ALA A 66 3.84 9.20 11.91
C ALA A 66 4.25 10.68 11.80
N LEU A 67 4.10 11.44 12.89
CA LEU A 67 4.55 12.83 12.96
C LEU A 67 6.07 12.95 12.82
N ALA A 68 6.84 12.10 13.48
CA ALA A 68 8.30 12.11 13.39
C ALA A 68 8.80 11.79 11.97
N VAL A 69 8.22 10.77 11.32
CA VAL A 69 8.54 10.40 9.94
C VAL A 69 8.09 11.50 8.98
N GLY A 70 6.89 12.06 9.17
CA GLY A 70 6.38 13.18 8.37
C GLY A 70 7.26 14.44 8.50
N ALA A 71 7.69 14.78 9.70
CA ALA A 71 8.64 15.88 9.93
C ALA A 71 10.00 15.60 9.26
N GLY A 72 10.45 14.33 9.28
CA GLY A 72 11.66 13.93 8.55
C GLY A 72 11.53 14.14 7.03
N VAL A 73 10.38 13.79 6.44
CA VAL A 73 10.12 14.04 5.01
C VAL A 73 10.09 15.55 4.72
N LEU A 74 9.46 16.35 5.57
CA LEU A 74 9.46 17.82 5.42
C LEU A 74 10.87 18.40 5.51
N ALA A 75 11.70 17.92 6.44
CA ALA A 75 13.08 18.38 6.57
C ALA A 75 13.96 17.99 5.36
N LEU A 76 13.67 16.84 4.74
CA LEU A 76 14.41 16.29 3.60
C LEU A 76 13.72 16.56 2.25
N GLN A 77 12.71 17.43 2.18
CA GLN A 77 11.93 17.66 0.95
C GLN A 77 12.80 18.08 -0.25
N GLY A 78 13.81 18.93 -0.04
CA GLY A 78 14.72 19.37 -1.09
C GLY A 78 15.54 18.22 -1.68
N PRO A 79 16.32 17.48 -0.89
CA PRO A 79 17.02 16.28 -1.36
C PRO A 79 16.12 15.20 -1.97
N LEU A 80 14.92 14.98 -1.41
CA LEU A 80 13.94 14.02 -1.95
C LEU A 80 13.43 14.45 -3.33
N LEU A 81 13.08 15.73 -3.50
CA LEU A 81 12.67 16.27 -4.79
C LEU A 81 13.80 16.18 -5.82
N ALA A 82 15.02 16.62 -5.46
CA ALA A 82 16.16 16.58 -6.35
C ALA A 82 16.50 15.15 -6.80
N GLY A 83 16.49 14.18 -5.87
CA GLY A 83 16.68 12.76 -6.17
C GLY A 83 15.59 12.18 -7.05
N SER A 84 14.33 12.56 -6.82
CA SER A 84 13.18 12.11 -7.64
C SER A 84 13.27 12.65 -9.05
N LEU A 85 13.61 13.94 -9.24
CA LEU A 85 13.77 14.56 -10.56
C LEU A 85 14.96 13.96 -11.31
N ALA A 86 16.08 13.70 -10.63
CA ALA A 86 17.23 13.03 -11.24
C ALA A 86 16.94 11.58 -11.66
N PHE A 87 16.04 10.88 -10.94
CA PHE A 87 15.64 9.51 -11.29
C PHE A 87 14.65 9.47 -12.45
N ILE A 88 13.66 10.40 -12.46
CA ILE A 88 12.59 10.44 -13.46
C ILE A 88 13.09 11.07 -14.76
N ASP A 89 14.03 12.02 -14.67
CA ASP A 89 14.60 12.79 -15.79
C ASP A 89 13.49 13.39 -16.69
N PRO A 90 12.64 14.28 -16.14
CA PRO A 90 11.53 14.86 -16.89
C PRO A 90 12.03 15.78 -18.02
N GLU A 91 11.21 15.96 -19.04
CA GLU A 91 11.50 16.88 -20.16
C GLU A 91 11.89 18.29 -19.67
N ALA A 92 12.75 18.93 -20.44
CA ALA A 92 13.24 20.27 -20.15
C ALA A 92 12.06 21.25 -19.96
N GLY A 93 12.05 21.98 -18.83
CA GLY A 93 11.01 22.95 -18.48
C GLY A 93 9.91 22.41 -17.55
N LEU A 94 9.79 21.10 -17.33
CA LEU A 94 8.80 20.54 -16.41
C LEU A 94 9.24 20.59 -14.93
N ALA A 95 10.54 20.69 -14.65
CA ALA A 95 11.04 20.67 -13.28
C ALA A 95 10.49 21.80 -12.40
N PRO A 96 10.37 23.07 -12.85
CA PRO A 96 9.77 24.14 -12.03
C PRO A 96 8.32 23.87 -11.63
N PRO A 97 7.36 23.58 -12.54
CA PRO A 97 5.98 23.31 -12.15
C PRO A 97 5.82 22.05 -11.30
N ILE A 98 6.67 21.02 -11.48
CA ILE A 98 6.71 19.87 -10.57
C ILE A 98 7.14 20.32 -9.17
N GLY A 99 8.18 21.16 -9.08
CA GLY A 99 8.66 21.71 -7.82
C GLY A 99 7.59 22.48 -7.06
N ASP A 100 6.85 23.34 -7.75
CA ASP A 100 5.75 24.14 -7.18
C ASP A 100 4.63 23.24 -6.63
N TYR A 101 4.25 22.21 -7.37
CA TYR A 101 3.27 21.21 -6.92
C TYR A 101 3.75 20.49 -5.66
N VAL A 102 5.00 20.02 -5.67
CA VAL A 102 5.59 19.27 -4.55
C VAL A 102 5.73 20.17 -3.33
N ALA A 103 6.17 21.42 -3.49
CA ALA A 103 6.34 22.38 -2.39
C ALA A 103 5.05 22.65 -1.62
N ILE A 104 3.89 22.62 -2.29
CA ILE A 104 2.58 22.77 -1.64
C ILE A 104 2.13 21.46 -1.02
N ARG A 105 2.17 20.36 -1.79
CA ARG A 105 1.59 19.09 -1.39
C ARG A 105 2.36 18.40 -0.26
N VAL A 106 3.68 18.62 -0.15
CA VAL A 106 4.53 17.98 0.86
C VAL A 106 4.08 18.29 2.30
N TRP A 107 3.45 19.45 2.53
CA TRP A 107 2.92 19.83 3.84
C TRP A 107 1.78 18.93 4.33
N SER A 108 1.10 18.22 3.44
CA SER A 108 0.11 17.23 3.84
C SER A 108 0.70 15.90 4.33
N THR A 109 2.00 15.65 4.13
CA THR A 109 2.64 14.38 4.45
C THR A 109 2.42 13.90 5.89
N PRO A 110 2.59 14.75 6.94
CA PRO A 110 2.28 14.33 8.31
C PRO A 110 0.81 13.94 8.49
N ALA A 111 -0.11 14.64 7.82
CA ALA A 111 -1.54 14.34 7.88
C ALA A 111 -1.86 12.99 7.20
N VAL A 112 -1.30 12.74 6.01
CA VAL A 112 -1.43 11.45 5.32
C VAL A 112 -0.91 10.30 6.20
N PHE A 113 0.24 10.48 6.85
CA PHE A 113 0.82 9.46 7.72
C PHE A 113 -0.03 9.19 8.96
N ILE A 114 -0.62 10.24 9.57
CA ILE A 114 -1.61 10.09 10.64
C ILE A 114 -2.85 9.34 10.12
N LYS A 115 -3.36 9.68 8.92
CA LYS A 115 -4.48 8.97 8.30
C LYS A 115 -4.18 7.48 8.15
N LEU A 116 -2.98 7.10 7.70
CA LEU A 116 -2.55 5.70 7.61
C LEU A 116 -2.63 4.98 8.97
N VAL A 117 -2.19 5.62 10.05
CA VAL A 117 -2.31 5.08 11.42
C VAL A 117 -3.78 4.90 11.81
N VAL A 118 -4.63 5.89 11.52
CA VAL A 118 -6.08 5.83 11.82
C VAL A 118 -6.75 4.69 11.04
N ILE A 119 -6.45 4.55 9.75
CA ILE A 119 -6.96 3.42 8.93
C ILE A 119 -6.47 2.10 9.53
N GLY A 120 -5.21 1.99 9.94
CA GLY A 120 -4.68 0.80 10.60
C GLY A 120 -5.42 0.46 11.90
N TRP A 121 -5.73 1.47 12.73
CA TRP A 121 -6.55 1.28 13.93
C TRP A 121 -7.97 0.83 13.60
N LEU A 122 -8.62 1.43 12.61
CA LEU A 122 -9.99 1.09 12.20
C LEU A 122 -10.06 -0.35 11.67
N ILE A 123 -9.12 -0.75 10.82
CA ILE A 123 -9.04 -2.13 10.30
C ILE A 123 -8.75 -3.09 11.47
N GLY A 124 -7.76 -2.82 12.31
CA GLY A 124 -7.38 -3.66 13.43
C GLY A 124 -8.49 -3.84 14.48
N THR A 125 -9.45 -2.89 14.56
CA THR A 125 -10.66 -3.02 15.41
C THR A 125 -11.88 -3.51 14.64
N ALA A 126 -11.70 -4.10 13.44
CA ALA A 126 -12.76 -4.61 12.55
C ALA A 126 -13.81 -3.55 12.12
N ARG A 127 -13.43 -2.27 12.06
CA ARG A 127 -14.30 -1.15 11.65
C ARG A 127 -14.08 -0.76 10.18
N ALA A 128 -14.06 -1.74 9.29
CA ALA A 128 -13.77 -1.55 7.87
C ALA A 128 -14.72 -0.55 7.17
N LYS A 129 -16.01 -0.54 7.54
CA LYS A 129 -16.98 0.42 7.00
C LYS A 129 -16.61 1.87 7.34
N THR A 130 -16.10 2.11 8.55
CA THR A 130 -15.67 3.45 8.97
C THR A 130 -14.37 3.85 8.26
N ALA A 131 -13.45 2.91 8.05
CA ALA A 131 -12.25 3.14 7.25
C ALA A 131 -12.60 3.52 5.81
N LEU A 132 -13.53 2.78 5.17
CA LEU A 132 -14.05 3.11 3.84
C LEU A 132 -14.71 4.49 3.82
N GLY A 133 -15.54 4.82 4.83
CA GLY A 133 -16.18 6.13 4.94
C GLY A 133 -15.16 7.28 5.01
N LEU A 134 -14.03 7.08 5.69
CA LEU A 134 -12.95 8.07 5.75
C LEU A 134 -12.25 8.24 4.39
N GLU A 135 -12.00 7.16 3.65
CA GLU A 135 -11.42 7.22 2.30
C GLU A 135 -12.39 7.88 1.30
N VAL A 136 -13.70 7.57 1.38
CA VAL A 136 -14.71 8.27 0.57
C VAL A 136 -14.75 9.76 0.90
N PHE A 137 -14.69 10.12 2.18
CA PHE A 137 -14.63 11.52 2.61
C PHE A 137 -13.43 12.27 2.02
N VAL A 138 -12.22 11.68 2.06
CA VAL A 138 -11.03 12.26 1.42
C VAL A 138 -11.26 12.51 -0.05
N ASN A 139 -11.70 11.46 -0.78
CA ASN A 139 -11.83 11.52 -2.24
C ASN A 139 -12.91 12.51 -2.68
N VAL A 140 -14.04 12.56 -2.00
CA VAL A 140 -15.11 13.54 -2.29
C VAL A 140 -14.66 14.96 -1.96
N THR A 141 -14.04 15.17 -0.80
CA THR A 141 -13.51 16.49 -0.41
C THR A 141 -12.45 16.97 -1.40
N ASN A 142 -11.51 16.09 -1.76
CA ASN A 142 -10.50 16.40 -2.77
C ASN A 142 -11.16 16.77 -4.12
N ALA A 143 -12.13 15.98 -4.59
CA ALA A 143 -12.81 16.24 -5.86
C ALA A 143 -13.49 17.62 -5.88
N VAL A 144 -14.25 17.94 -4.83
CA VAL A 144 -14.96 19.24 -4.70
C VAL A 144 -13.95 20.39 -4.65
N LEU A 145 -12.93 20.28 -3.81
CA LEU A 145 -11.92 21.35 -3.68
C LEU A 145 -11.09 21.51 -4.95
N THR A 146 -10.74 20.42 -5.64
CA THR A 146 -9.98 20.49 -6.90
C THR A 146 -10.79 21.24 -7.97
N VAL A 147 -12.07 20.90 -8.16
CA VAL A 147 -12.94 21.60 -9.12
C VAL A 147 -13.06 23.08 -8.73
N TRP A 148 -13.29 23.38 -7.47
CA TRP A 148 -13.41 24.76 -7.01
C TRP A 148 -12.13 25.57 -7.19
N PHE A 149 -10.97 25.04 -6.81
CA PHE A 149 -9.70 25.74 -6.89
C PHE A 149 -9.17 25.87 -8.32
N VAL A 150 -9.27 24.80 -9.11
CA VAL A 150 -8.73 24.78 -10.47
C VAL A 150 -9.65 25.50 -11.44
N GLN A 151 -10.94 25.19 -11.45
CA GLN A 151 -11.89 25.73 -12.40
C GLN A 151 -12.58 27.01 -11.88
N GLY A 152 -12.92 27.06 -10.58
CA GLY A 152 -13.61 28.20 -10.00
C GLY A 152 -12.70 29.40 -9.73
N LEU A 153 -11.50 29.15 -9.18
CA LEU A 153 -10.53 30.21 -8.79
C LEU A 153 -9.37 30.35 -9.79
N GLY A 154 -9.25 29.48 -10.80
CA GLY A 154 -8.18 29.53 -11.78
C GLY A 154 -6.77 29.24 -11.25
N LEU A 155 -6.65 28.55 -10.10
CA LEU A 155 -5.37 28.33 -9.44
C LEU A 155 -4.51 27.23 -10.08
N ALA A 156 -4.96 26.63 -11.18
CA ALA A 156 -4.24 25.62 -11.93
C ALA A 156 -3.56 24.55 -11.03
N LEU A 157 -2.27 24.26 -11.26
CA LEU A 157 -1.50 23.23 -10.55
C LEU A 157 -1.38 23.45 -9.02
N PRO A 158 -1.09 24.68 -8.54
CA PRO A 158 -1.15 24.98 -7.11
C PRO A 158 -2.50 24.70 -6.46
N GLY A 159 -3.61 24.96 -7.18
CA GLY A 159 -4.96 24.66 -6.72
C GLY A 159 -5.21 23.19 -6.49
N ALA A 160 -4.78 22.31 -7.40
CA ALA A 160 -4.89 20.87 -7.26
C ALA A 160 -4.04 20.35 -6.10
N ALA A 161 -2.80 20.86 -5.94
CA ALA A 161 -1.93 20.51 -4.82
C ALA A 161 -2.55 20.92 -3.47
N ALA A 162 -3.09 22.14 -3.37
CA ALA A 162 -3.73 22.64 -2.16
C ALA A 162 -5.03 21.87 -1.83
N ALA A 163 -5.85 21.54 -2.83
CA ALA A 163 -7.07 20.74 -2.67
C ALA A 163 -6.75 19.39 -2.03
N SER A 164 -5.76 18.69 -2.57
CA SER A 164 -5.29 17.41 -2.05
C SER A 164 -4.74 17.56 -0.62
N ALA A 165 -3.92 18.59 -0.35
CA ALA A 165 -3.35 18.82 0.97
C ALA A 165 -4.42 19.10 2.03
N ILE A 166 -5.42 19.90 1.70
CA ILE A 166 -6.54 20.21 2.59
C ILE A 166 -7.40 18.97 2.84
N ALA A 167 -7.77 18.24 1.79
CA ALA A 167 -8.60 17.03 1.92
C ALA A 167 -7.94 15.98 2.84
N GLU A 168 -6.65 15.72 2.66
CA GLU A 168 -5.89 14.79 3.50
C GLU A 168 -5.79 15.27 4.96
N THR A 169 -5.59 16.58 5.15
CA THR A 169 -5.51 17.17 6.50
C THR A 169 -6.86 17.09 7.23
N LEU A 170 -7.95 17.38 6.54
CA LEU A 170 -9.30 17.25 7.10
C LEU A 170 -9.64 15.81 7.46
N ALA A 171 -9.24 14.84 6.61
CA ALA A 171 -9.43 13.44 6.90
C ALA A 171 -8.60 12.95 8.09
N ALA A 172 -7.35 13.38 8.19
CA ALA A 172 -6.53 13.07 9.35
C ALA A 172 -7.14 13.63 10.64
N ALA A 173 -7.63 14.87 10.61
CA ALA A 173 -8.30 15.53 11.74
C ALA A 173 -9.60 14.80 12.12
N ALA A 174 -10.44 14.46 11.14
CA ALA A 174 -11.68 13.70 11.36
C ALA A 174 -11.39 12.32 11.95
N GLY A 175 -10.41 11.60 11.39
CA GLY A 175 -9.99 10.29 11.88
C GLY A 175 -9.41 10.32 13.29
N LEU A 176 -8.57 11.31 13.61
CA LEU A 176 -8.06 11.54 14.96
C LEU A 176 -9.19 11.90 15.94
N GLY A 177 -10.10 12.78 15.53
CA GLY A 177 -11.29 13.14 16.31
C GLY A 177 -12.13 11.92 16.64
N LEU A 178 -12.32 11.01 15.67
CA LEU A 178 -13.00 9.74 15.87
C LEU A 178 -12.24 8.84 16.86
N ALA A 179 -10.92 8.73 16.73
CA ALA A 179 -10.09 7.95 17.66
C ALA A 179 -10.20 8.50 19.10
N VAL A 180 -10.12 9.83 19.26
CA VAL A 180 -10.30 10.49 20.57
C VAL A 180 -11.69 10.24 21.13
N ARG A 181 -12.72 10.29 20.31
CA ARG A 181 -14.12 10.05 20.74
C ARG A 181 -14.34 8.59 21.19
N VAL A 182 -13.80 7.62 20.45
CA VAL A 182 -14.02 6.18 20.69
C VAL A 182 -13.15 5.64 21.82
N ILE A 183 -11.87 6.02 21.84
CA ILE A 183 -10.91 5.52 22.85
C ILE A 183 -11.03 6.32 24.14
N GLY A 184 -11.41 7.60 24.05
CA GLY A 184 -11.60 8.53 25.16
C GLY A 184 -10.44 9.51 25.35
N ARG A 185 -10.75 10.82 25.33
CA ARG A 185 -9.78 11.91 25.52
C ARG A 185 -8.99 11.80 26.83
N ALA A 186 -9.70 11.48 27.93
CA ALA A 186 -9.07 11.36 29.24
C ALA A 186 -8.00 10.26 29.25
N ARG A 187 -8.24 9.16 28.55
CA ARG A 187 -7.28 8.04 28.45
C ARG A 187 -6.04 8.44 27.68
N PHE A 188 -6.15 9.13 26.55
CA PHE A 188 -5.00 9.64 25.80
C PHE A 188 -4.17 10.63 26.62
N LEU A 189 -4.82 11.55 27.32
CA LEU A 189 -4.14 12.53 28.17
C LEU A 189 -3.43 11.85 29.36
N ALA A 190 -4.08 10.87 29.99
CA ALA A 190 -3.46 10.10 31.07
C ALA A 190 -2.23 9.33 30.60
N LEU A 191 -2.29 8.69 29.41
CA LEU A 191 -1.16 7.98 28.83
C LEU A 191 0.00 8.92 28.48
N ALA A 192 -0.28 10.06 27.85
CA ALA A 192 0.75 11.03 27.47
C ALA A 192 1.49 11.63 28.68
N ARG A 193 0.84 11.67 29.85
CA ARG A 193 1.43 12.15 31.12
C ARG A 193 2.24 11.09 31.87
N GLN A 194 2.16 9.81 31.46
CA GLN A 194 2.92 8.75 32.12
C GLN A 194 4.41 8.83 31.72
N PRO A 195 5.35 8.94 32.68
CA PRO A 195 6.80 9.01 32.36
C PRO A 195 7.31 7.80 31.58
N GLY A 196 6.71 6.63 31.79
CA GLY A 196 7.04 5.40 31.06
C GLY A 196 6.58 5.34 29.61
N PHE A 197 5.64 6.20 29.22
CA PHE A 197 5.15 6.26 27.84
C PHE A 197 6.24 6.71 26.85
N TRP A 198 7.05 7.69 27.24
CA TRP A 198 8.07 8.32 26.38
C TRP A 198 9.45 7.65 26.44
N ARG A 199 9.59 6.54 27.19
CA ARG A 199 10.87 5.82 27.24
C ARG A 199 11.26 5.29 25.86
N PRO A 200 12.52 5.49 25.37
CA PRO A 200 12.97 5.02 24.06
C PRO A 200 12.71 3.51 23.82
N ARG A 201 12.94 2.68 24.85
CA ARG A 201 12.65 1.23 24.79
C ARG A 201 11.20 0.92 24.49
N ALA A 202 10.28 1.78 24.89
CA ALA A 202 8.84 1.60 24.66
C ALA A 202 8.43 1.84 23.20
N PHE A 203 9.28 2.52 22.41
CA PHE A 203 9.13 2.70 20.98
C PHE A 203 9.97 1.67 20.18
N GLY A 204 10.93 0.98 20.82
CA GLY A 204 11.88 0.09 20.15
C GLY A 204 11.19 -0.99 19.31
N ASP A 205 10.24 -1.71 19.89
CA ASP A 205 9.49 -2.77 19.18
C ASP A 205 8.64 -2.21 18.04
N LEU A 206 8.03 -1.05 18.28
CA LEU A 206 7.24 -0.36 17.25
C LEU A 206 8.12 0.08 16.08
N VAL A 207 9.25 0.72 16.37
CA VAL A 207 10.19 1.21 15.34
C VAL A 207 10.82 0.05 14.60
N SER A 208 11.29 -0.99 15.28
CA SER A 208 11.91 -2.16 14.63
C SER A 208 10.93 -2.92 13.74
N GLY A 209 9.70 -3.14 14.22
CA GLY A 209 8.65 -3.77 13.43
C GLY A 209 8.31 -2.96 12.16
N ASN A 210 8.14 -1.65 12.32
CA ASN A 210 7.88 -0.75 11.19
C ASN A 210 9.07 -0.65 10.23
N ALA A 211 10.32 -0.72 10.73
CA ALA A 211 11.51 -0.74 9.89
C ALA A 211 11.57 -1.98 8.99
N PHE A 212 11.24 -3.17 9.50
CA PHE A 212 11.13 -4.37 8.66
C PHE A 212 10.08 -4.21 7.55
N LEU A 213 8.92 -3.64 7.88
CA LEU A 213 7.86 -3.39 6.90
C LEU A 213 8.28 -2.33 5.87
N LEU A 214 8.98 -1.26 6.28
CA LEU A 214 9.50 -0.25 5.37
C LEU A 214 10.47 -0.87 4.37
N VAL A 215 11.50 -1.59 4.86
CA VAL A 215 12.51 -2.20 3.97
C VAL A 215 11.87 -3.23 3.05
N ARG A 216 10.94 -4.05 3.54
CA ARG A 216 10.13 -4.95 2.72
C ARG A 216 9.41 -4.20 1.60
N THR A 217 8.81 -3.06 1.90
CA THR A 217 8.08 -2.25 0.91
C THR A 217 9.04 -1.62 -0.09
N LEU A 218 10.23 -1.19 0.33
CA LEU A 218 11.25 -0.69 -0.59
C LEU A 218 11.72 -1.75 -1.59
N PHE A 219 11.87 -3.03 -1.20
CA PHE A 219 12.15 -4.12 -2.15
C PHE A 219 11.03 -4.27 -3.18
N LEU A 220 9.75 -4.20 -2.74
CA LEU A 220 8.61 -4.27 -3.67
C LEU A 220 8.62 -3.10 -4.65
N LEU A 221 8.80 -1.86 -4.15
CA LEU A 221 8.90 -0.66 -4.98
C LEU A 221 10.07 -0.74 -5.96
N SER A 222 11.22 -1.28 -5.52
CA SER A 222 12.38 -1.50 -6.39
C SER A 222 12.08 -2.49 -7.51
N ALA A 223 11.30 -3.55 -7.25
CA ALA A 223 10.90 -4.49 -8.30
C ALA A 223 10.02 -3.80 -9.36
N PHE A 224 9.04 -2.97 -8.94
CA PHE A 224 8.23 -2.19 -9.88
C PHE A 224 9.05 -1.14 -10.65
N ALA A 225 10.00 -0.46 -9.99
CA ALA A 225 10.90 0.48 -10.64
C ALA A 225 11.80 -0.19 -11.69
N LEU A 226 12.32 -1.39 -11.37
CA LEU A 226 13.09 -2.20 -12.32
C LEU A 226 12.23 -2.71 -13.47
N LEU A 227 10.99 -3.14 -13.22
CA LEU A 227 10.06 -3.52 -14.27
C LEU A 227 9.82 -2.36 -15.23
N TRP A 228 9.61 -1.15 -14.71
CA TRP A 228 9.45 0.05 -15.53
C TRP A 228 10.73 0.35 -16.33
N LYS A 229 11.89 0.36 -15.68
CA LYS A 229 13.19 0.68 -16.31
C LYS A 229 13.55 -0.32 -17.41
N ILE A 230 13.41 -1.62 -17.14
CA ILE A 230 13.68 -2.67 -18.14
C ILE A 230 12.64 -2.60 -19.26
N GLY A 231 11.35 -2.42 -18.95
CA GLY A 231 10.31 -2.27 -19.95
C GLY A 231 10.55 -1.12 -20.91
N THR A 232 11.04 0.03 -20.42
CA THR A 232 11.40 1.18 -21.27
C THR A 232 12.63 0.90 -22.14
N SER A 233 13.60 0.15 -21.65
CA SER A 233 14.78 -0.22 -22.46
C SER A 233 14.46 -1.21 -23.60
N LEU A 234 13.34 -1.95 -23.50
CA LEU A 234 12.84 -2.85 -24.55
C LEU A 234 12.07 -2.11 -25.65
N GLY A 235 11.82 -0.81 -25.50
CA GLY A 235 11.18 0.04 -26.47
C GLY A 235 9.89 0.72 -25.98
N SER A 236 9.53 1.84 -26.60
CA SER A 236 8.39 2.66 -26.18
C SER A 236 7.04 1.93 -26.28
N THR A 237 6.83 1.13 -27.33
CA THR A 237 5.61 0.31 -27.49
C THR A 237 5.49 -0.72 -26.37
N THR A 238 6.58 -1.40 -26.01
CA THR A 238 6.62 -2.37 -24.91
C THR A 238 6.38 -1.68 -23.57
N ALA A 239 6.99 -0.52 -23.33
CA ALA A 239 6.75 0.27 -22.13
C ALA A 239 5.26 0.66 -22.00
N ALA A 240 4.65 1.15 -23.08
CA ALA A 240 3.22 1.51 -23.10
C ALA A 240 2.32 0.29 -22.85
N ALA A 241 2.63 -0.85 -23.48
CA ALA A 241 1.90 -2.10 -23.27
C ALA A 241 2.00 -2.56 -21.80
N ASN A 242 3.20 -2.48 -21.20
CA ASN A 242 3.39 -2.83 -19.80
C ASN A 242 2.61 -1.92 -18.84
N GLN A 243 2.44 -0.62 -19.16
CA GLN A 243 1.59 0.27 -18.38
C GLN A 243 0.12 -0.16 -18.40
N VAL A 244 -0.38 -0.59 -19.55
CA VAL A 244 -1.73 -1.16 -19.66
C VAL A 244 -1.85 -2.46 -18.85
N LEU A 245 -0.89 -3.36 -18.98
CA LEU A 245 -0.87 -4.64 -18.26
C LEU A 245 -0.75 -4.44 -16.74
N LEU A 246 -0.03 -3.42 -16.26
CA LEU A 246 0.03 -3.07 -14.83
C LEU A 246 -1.34 -2.67 -14.25
N GLN A 247 -2.30 -2.18 -15.07
CA GLN A 247 -3.65 -1.92 -14.58
C GLN A 247 -4.37 -3.20 -14.15
N PHE A 248 -4.15 -4.32 -14.86
CA PHE A 248 -4.67 -5.64 -14.45
C PHE A 248 -4.14 -6.05 -13.08
N LEU A 249 -2.83 -5.84 -12.85
CA LEU A 249 -2.21 -6.12 -11.56
C LEU A 249 -2.77 -5.21 -10.46
N THR A 250 -2.99 -3.93 -10.76
CA THR A 250 -3.58 -2.96 -9.84
C THR A 250 -5.02 -3.34 -9.46
N LEU A 251 -5.85 -3.72 -10.45
CA LEU A 251 -7.21 -4.20 -10.19
C LEU A 251 -7.21 -5.47 -9.33
N SER A 252 -6.28 -6.39 -9.60
CA SER A 252 -6.11 -7.60 -8.81
C SER A 252 -5.72 -7.27 -7.37
N SER A 253 -4.79 -6.33 -7.18
CA SER A 253 -4.39 -5.86 -5.85
C SER A 253 -5.57 -5.30 -5.07
N LEU A 254 -6.35 -4.37 -5.67
CA LEU A 254 -7.50 -3.75 -5.01
C LEU A 254 -8.52 -4.77 -4.52
N ALA A 255 -8.81 -5.79 -5.33
CA ALA A 255 -9.76 -6.84 -4.97
C ALA A 255 -9.22 -7.76 -3.87
N LEU A 256 -7.96 -8.19 -3.97
CA LEU A 256 -7.35 -9.13 -3.04
C LEU A 256 -6.95 -8.47 -1.71
N ASP A 257 -6.53 -7.21 -1.72
CA ASP A 257 -6.20 -6.45 -0.52
C ASP A 257 -7.41 -6.25 0.39
N GLY A 258 -8.61 -6.09 -0.17
CA GLY A 258 -9.84 -6.02 0.63
C GLY A 258 -10.05 -7.26 1.50
N ILE A 259 -9.74 -8.45 0.98
CA ILE A 259 -9.81 -9.72 1.71
C ILE A 259 -8.62 -9.86 2.67
N ALA A 260 -7.44 -9.42 2.25
CA ALA A 260 -6.25 -9.41 3.10
C ALA A 260 -6.44 -8.54 4.35
N TYR A 261 -7.13 -7.39 4.24
CA TYR A 261 -7.45 -6.55 5.41
C TYR A 261 -8.38 -7.25 6.40
N ALA A 262 -9.32 -8.07 5.91
CA ALA A 262 -10.12 -8.92 6.78
C ALA A 262 -9.26 -9.98 7.48
N ALA A 263 -8.29 -10.58 6.77
CA ALA A 263 -7.34 -11.52 7.35
C ALA A 263 -6.45 -10.84 8.41
N GLU A 264 -5.94 -9.61 8.16
CA GLU A 264 -5.17 -8.83 9.14
C GLU A 264 -5.92 -8.70 10.47
N ALA A 265 -7.20 -8.30 10.42
CA ALA A 265 -8.03 -8.06 11.59
C ALA A 265 -8.38 -9.36 12.33
N GLU A 266 -8.89 -10.36 11.61
CA GLU A 266 -9.41 -11.58 12.21
C GLU A 266 -8.30 -12.51 12.73
N VAL A 267 -7.18 -12.63 12.00
CA VAL A 267 -6.01 -13.36 12.45
C VAL A 267 -5.40 -12.69 13.68
N GLY A 268 -5.25 -11.37 13.66
CA GLY A 268 -4.74 -10.62 14.81
C GLY A 268 -5.63 -10.79 16.03
N ARG A 269 -6.96 -10.71 15.87
CA ARG A 269 -7.94 -10.95 16.93
C ARG A 269 -7.84 -12.36 17.51
N ALA A 270 -7.72 -13.38 16.65
CA ALA A 270 -7.58 -14.77 17.07
C ALA A 270 -6.28 -15.01 17.87
N VAL A 271 -5.18 -14.41 17.45
CA VAL A 271 -3.90 -14.46 18.17
C VAL A 271 -4.01 -13.76 19.53
N GLY A 272 -4.63 -12.58 19.59
CA GLY A 272 -4.85 -11.86 20.85
C GLY A 272 -5.70 -12.65 21.84
N ARG A 273 -6.71 -13.35 21.36
CA ARG A 273 -7.55 -14.27 22.17
C ARG A 273 -6.85 -15.57 22.55
N ARG A 274 -5.68 -15.85 22.00
CA ARG A 274 -5.00 -17.14 22.08
C ARG A 274 -5.87 -18.32 21.65
N ASP A 275 -6.76 -18.09 20.68
CA ASP A 275 -7.72 -19.06 20.18
C ASP A 275 -7.20 -19.67 18.86
N ARG A 276 -6.63 -20.88 18.96
CA ARG A 276 -6.06 -21.62 17.83
C ARG A 276 -7.12 -22.08 16.83
N LEU A 277 -8.31 -22.45 17.33
CA LEU A 277 -9.41 -22.90 16.46
C LEU A 277 -9.94 -21.74 15.63
N LEU A 278 -10.18 -20.58 16.26
CA LEU A 278 -10.57 -19.37 15.59
C LEU A 278 -9.54 -18.94 14.56
N LEU A 279 -8.23 -18.98 14.90
CA LEU A 279 -7.16 -18.68 13.96
C LEU A 279 -7.24 -19.54 12.71
N THR A 280 -7.31 -20.87 12.89
CA THR A 280 -7.37 -21.82 11.77
C THR A 280 -8.62 -21.58 10.91
N ARG A 281 -9.76 -21.35 11.55
CA ARG A 281 -11.03 -21.08 10.87
C ARG A 281 -10.95 -19.78 10.06
N MET A 282 -10.41 -18.68 10.63
CA MET A 282 -10.32 -17.40 9.94
C MET A 282 -9.34 -17.45 8.78
N VAL A 283 -8.16 -18.07 8.96
CA VAL A 283 -7.19 -18.28 7.88
C VAL A 283 -7.82 -19.07 6.74
N ARG A 284 -8.51 -20.19 7.04
CA ARG A 284 -9.18 -21.01 6.02
C ARG A 284 -10.25 -20.22 5.28
N LEU A 285 -11.12 -19.50 6.02
CA LEU A 285 -12.23 -18.76 5.44
C LEU A 285 -11.74 -17.62 4.53
N THR A 286 -10.81 -16.81 5.01
CA THR A 286 -10.26 -15.70 4.21
C THR A 286 -9.47 -16.20 3.01
N THR A 287 -8.75 -17.32 3.12
CA THR A 287 -8.05 -17.94 1.99
C THR A 287 -9.03 -18.45 0.93
N LEU A 288 -10.14 -19.09 1.34
CA LEU A 288 -11.17 -19.54 0.39
C LEU A 288 -11.80 -18.37 -0.38
N TRP A 289 -12.11 -17.27 0.31
CA TRP A 289 -12.63 -16.07 -0.35
C TRP A 289 -11.59 -15.41 -1.27
N ALA A 290 -10.32 -15.37 -0.86
CA ALA A 290 -9.24 -14.86 -1.69
C ALA A 290 -9.05 -15.69 -2.97
N LEU A 291 -9.10 -17.02 -2.84
CA LEU A 291 -9.04 -17.94 -4.00
C LEU A 291 -10.25 -17.76 -4.92
N ALA A 292 -11.45 -17.64 -4.36
CA ALA A 292 -12.67 -17.39 -5.16
C ALA A 292 -12.57 -16.08 -5.94
N ALA A 293 -12.09 -14.99 -5.29
CA ALA A 293 -11.87 -13.71 -5.95
C ALA A 293 -10.78 -13.81 -7.03
N ALA A 294 -9.67 -14.49 -6.76
CA ALA A 294 -8.59 -14.69 -7.73
C ALA A 294 -9.08 -15.47 -8.95
N LEU A 295 -9.88 -16.53 -8.73
CA LEU A 295 -10.48 -17.31 -9.82
C LEU A 295 -11.44 -16.44 -10.65
N GLY A 296 -12.29 -15.65 -9.99
CA GLY A 296 -13.18 -14.70 -10.67
C GLY A 296 -12.41 -13.69 -11.53
N LEU A 297 -11.32 -13.11 -11.01
CA LEU A 297 -10.46 -12.21 -11.78
C LEU A 297 -9.79 -12.92 -12.96
N THR A 298 -9.27 -14.12 -12.76
CA THR A 298 -8.67 -14.95 -13.84
C THR A 298 -9.68 -15.21 -14.95
N LEU A 299 -10.92 -15.56 -14.61
CA LEU A 299 -11.98 -15.76 -15.59
C LEU A 299 -12.34 -14.47 -16.35
N VAL A 300 -12.47 -13.35 -15.64
CA VAL A 300 -12.74 -12.04 -16.25
C VAL A 300 -11.60 -11.65 -17.20
N TYR A 301 -10.36 -11.80 -16.78
CA TYR A 301 -9.20 -11.47 -17.63
C TYR A 301 -9.04 -12.41 -18.81
N GLY A 302 -9.38 -13.69 -18.66
CA GLY A 302 -9.35 -14.66 -19.73
C GLY A 302 -10.42 -14.42 -20.81
N VAL A 303 -11.62 -13.99 -20.39
CA VAL A 303 -12.74 -13.77 -21.31
C VAL A 303 -12.75 -12.35 -21.88
N ALA A 304 -12.49 -11.34 -21.03
CA ALA A 304 -12.64 -9.92 -21.39
C ALA A 304 -11.28 -9.17 -21.48
N GLY A 305 -10.15 -9.85 -21.35
CA GLY A 305 -8.84 -9.19 -21.23
C GLY A 305 -8.50 -8.31 -22.43
N GLU A 306 -8.76 -8.76 -23.67
CA GLU A 306 -8.54 -7.95 -24.88
C GLU A 306 -9.46 -6.72 -24.92
N ALA A 307 -10.73 -6.88 -24.51
CA ALA A 307 -11.67 -5.76 -24.42
C ALA A 307 -11.23 -4.76 -23.34
N ILE A 308 -10.71 -5.25 -22.20
CA ILE A 308 -10.15 -4.38 -21.15
C ILE A 308 -8.91 -3.63 -21.69
N VAL A 309 -8.00 -4.29 -22.41
CA VAL A 309 -6.85 -3.62 -23.05
C VAL A 309 -7.36 -2.53 -24.01
N ALA A 310 -8.42 -2.81 -24.78
CA ALA A 310 -9.00 -1.85 -25.70
C ALA A 310 -9.62 -0.61 -25.04
N LEU A 311 -10.04 -0.69 -23.77
CA LEU A 311 -10.52 0.46 -22.99
C LEU A 311 -9.37 1.43 -22.59
N PHE A 312 -8.13 0.93 -22.49
CA PHE A 312 -6.99 1.74 -22.06
C PHE A 312 -6.24 2.42 -23.21
N THR A 313 -6.32 1.88 -24.42
CA THR A 313 -5.58 2.44 -25.58
C THR A 313 -6.22 2.10 -26.90
N ASP A 314 -6.18 3.04 -27.85
CA ASP A 314 -6.60 2.84 -29.24
C ASP A 314 -5.41 2.51 -30.17
N HIS A 315 -4.18 2.60 -29.68
CA HIS A 315 -3.00 2.34 -30.49
C HIS A 315 -2.83 0.86 -30.80
N ALA A 316 -3.04 0.47 -32.06
CA ALA A 316 -2.98 -0.92 -32.51
C ALA A 316 -1.65 -1.64 -32.18
N PRO A 317 -0.45 -1.03 -32.31
CA PRO A 317 0.80 -1.67 -31.91
C PRO A 317 0.87 -1.98 -30.40
N VAL A 318 0.36 -1.07 -29.56
CA VAL A 318 0.32 -1.26 -28.09
C VAL A 318 -0.66 -2.35 -27.71
N ARG A 319 -1.84 -2.40 -28.36
CA ARG A 319 -2.83 -3.49 -28.15
C ARG A 319 -2.25 -4.86 -28.54
N ALA A 320 -1.57 -4.93 -29.68
CA ALA A 320 -0.95 -6.18 -30.14
C ALA A 320 0.13 -6.66 -29.18
N GLU A 321 0.98 -5.74 -28.69
CA GLU A 321 2.03 -6.05 -27.73
C GLU A 321 1.45 -6.46 -26.37
N ALA A 322 0.44 -5.74 -25.87
CA ALA A 322 -0.26 -6.10 -24.63
C ALA A 322 -0.95 -7.48 -24.75
N GLY A 323 -1.60 -7.76 -25.90
CA GLY A 323 -2.26 -9.06 -26.14
C GLY A 323 -1.30 -10.24 -26.10
N ARG A 324 -0.06 -10.08 -26.62
CA ARG A 324 0.97 -11.13 -26.56
C ARG A 324 1.34 -11.51 -25.12
N HIS A 325 1.31 -10.52 -24.20
CA HIS A 325 1.73 -10.71 -22.80
C HIS A 325 0.54 -10.90 -21.84
N LEU A 326 -0.70 -10.73 -22.33
CA LEU A 326 -1.92 -10.88 -21.54
C LEU A 326 -2.04 -12.23 -20.82
N PRO A 327 -1.60 -13.38 -21.35
CA PRO A 327 -1.65 -14.66 -20.64
C PRO A 327 -0.95 -14.64 -19.27
N TRP A 328 0.13 -13.85 -19.11
CA TRP A 328 0.78 -13.66 -17.81
C TRP A 328 -0.16 -13.03 -16.79
N LEU A 329 -0.96 -12.03 -17.23
CA LEU A 329 -1.89 -11.31 -16.36
C LEU A 329 -3.15 -12.12 -16.08
N VAL A 330 -3.58 -12.98 -16.99
CA VAL A 330 -4.67 -13.93 -16.76
C VAL A 330 -4.30 -14.93 -15.65
N ALA A 331 -3.06 -15.44 -15.64
CA ALA A 331 -2.58 -16.34 -14.60
C ALA A 331 -2.22 -15.64 -13.28
N MET A 332 -1.89 -14.35 -13.35
CA MET A 332 -1.33 -13.59 -12.22
C MET A 332 -2.22 -13.60 -10.96
N PRO A 333 -3.55 -13.43 -11.00
CA PRO A 333 -4.37 -13.46 -9.79
C PRO A 333 -4.24 -14.77 -9.00
N LEU A 334 -4.15 -15.92 -9.68
CA LEU A 334 -4.00 -17.24 -9.02
C LEU A 334 -2.61 -17.41 -8.40
N VAL A 335 -1.58 -16.80 -8.98
CA VAL A 335 -0.22 -16.83 -8.43
C VAL A 335 -0.10 -15.82 -7.28
N ALA A 336 -0.57 -14.60 -7.50
CA ALA A 336 -0.39 -13.49 -6.57
C ALA A 336 -1.29 -13.60 -5.33
N VAL A 337 -2.42 -14.33 -5.39
CA VAL A 337 -3.34 -14.45 -4.24
C VAL A 337 -2.63 -14.96 -2.99
N TRP A 338 -1.68 -15.85 -3.12
CA TRP A 338 -0.92 -16.36 -1.99
C TRP A 338 -0.09 -15.27 -1.31
N SER A 339 0.52 -14.38 -2.08
CA SER A 339 1.30 -13.27 -1.53
C SER A 339 0.42 -12.21 -0.86
N TYR A 340 -0.72 -11.85 -1.42
CA TYR A 340 -1.66 -10.88 -0.81
C TYR A 340 -2.30 -11.44 0.45
N GLN A 341 -2.81 -12.68 0.38
CA GLN A 341 -3.47 -13.32 1.49
C GLN A 341 -2.52 -13.56 2.67
N PHE A 342 -1.31 -14.07 2.41
CA PHE A 342 -0.34 -14.32 3.47
C PHE A 342 0.30 -13.05 4.02
N ASP A 343 0.37 -11.96 3.25
CA ASP A 343 0.70 -10.65 3.81
C ASP A 343 -0.30 -10.25 4.90
N GLY A 344 -1.61 -10.36 4.64
CA GLY A 344 -2.63 -10.09 5.63
C GLY A 344 -2.50 -10.98 6.87
N ILE A 345 -2.29 -12.28 6.69
CA ILE A 345 -2.07 -13.23 7.78
C ILE A 345 -0.83 -12.85 8.61
N PHE A 346 0.29 -12.54 7.96
CA PHE A 346 1.54 -12.19 8.64
C PHE A 346 1.47 -10.85 9.39
N ILE A 347 0.72 -9.89 8.86
CA ILE A 347 0.43 -8.64 9.57
C ILE A 347 -0.39 -8.95 10.82
N GLY A 348 -1.45 -9.75 10.75
CA GLY A 348 -2.21 -10.19 11.91
C GLY A 348 -1.38 -10.95 12.95
N LEU A 349 -0.42 -11.75 12.50
CA LEU A 349 0.55 -12.45 13.37
C LEU A 349 1.64 -11.50 13.94
N ASN A 350 1.74 -10.24 13.51
CA ASN A 350 2.88 -9.34 13.76
C ASN A 350 4.23 -10.00 13.40
N ALA A 351 4.27 -10.75 12.29
CA ALA A 351 5.44 -11.48 11.81
C ALA A 351 6.30 -10.63 10.85
N PHE A 352 6.54 -9.36 11.18
CA PHE A 352 7.14 -8.36 10.30
C PHE A 352 8.55 -8.72 9.83
N ARG A 353 9.38 -9.33 10.70
CA ARG A 353 10.70 -9.84 10.33
C ARG A 353 10.60 -10.96 9.28
N ALA A 354 9.64 -11.86 9.41
CA ALA A 354 9.43 -12.93 8.44
C ALA A 354 8.96 -12.36 7.08
N MET A 355 8.09 -11.34 7.09
CA MET A 355 7.69 -10.63 5.88
C MET A 355 8.87 -9.99 5.16
N PHE A 356 9.78 -9.37 5.89
CA PHE A 356 11.01 -8.82 5.34
C PHE A 356 11.89 -9.90 4.71
N LEU A 357 12.14 -11.01 5.41
CA LEU A 357 13.00 -12.09 4.92
C LEU A 357 12.42 -12.78 3.68
N THR A 358 11.11 -13.05 3.69
CA THR A 358 10.42 -13.66 2.52
C THR A 358 10.42 -12.73 1.32
N MET A 359 10.28 -11.41 1.54
CA MET A 359 10.35 -10.43 0.46
C MET A 359 11.76 -10.29 -0.10
N THR A 360 12.79 -10.37 0.75
CA THR A 360 14.19 -10.38 0.29
C THR A 360 14.45 -11.57 -0.65
N GLY A 361 13.98 -12.77 -0.28
CA GLY A 361 14.06 -13.96 -1.13
C GLY A 361 13.26 -13.81 -2.43
N ALA A 362 12.07 -13.21 -2.36
CA ALA A 362 11.23 -12.97 -3.54
C ALA A 362 11.88 -11.95 -4.49
N PHE A 363 12.48 -10.89 -3.96
CA PHE A 363 13.21 -9.90 -4.77
C PHE A 363 14.45 -10.52 -5.43
N ALA A 364 15.17 -11.38 -4.72
CA ALA A 364 16.29 -12.13 -5.30
C ALA A 364 15.83 -13.05 -6.45
N ALA A 365 14.67 -13.72 -6.30
CA ALA A 365 14.07 -14.52 -7.37
C ALA A 365 13.69 -13.66 -8.58
N PHE A 366 13.08 -12.48 -8.35
CA PHE A 366 12.78 -11.51 -9.41
C PHE A 366 14.05 -11.09 -10.16
N ALA A 367 15.07 -10.66 -9.42
CA ALA A 367 16.33 -10.19 -10.01
C ALA A 367 17.05 -11.31 -10.79
N GLY A 368 17.07 -12.53 -10.24
CA GLY A 368 17.68 -13.68 -10.90
C GLY A 368 16.96 -14.07 -12.19
N VAL A 369 15.62 -14.17 -12.16
CA VAL A 369 14.83 -14.47 -13.36
C VAL A 369 14.93 -13.34 -14.38
N ALA A 370 14.89 -12.07 -13.96
CA ALA A 370 15.06 -10.96 -14.87
C ALA A 370 16.43 -10.98 -15.56
N ALA A 371 17.51 -11.23 -14.81
CA ALA A 371 18.86 -11.30 -15.36
C ALA A 371 19.05 -12.46 -16.36
N LEU A 372 18.40 -13.59 -16.14
CA LEU A 372 18.53 -14.77 -16.97
C LEU A 372 17.56 -14.79 -18.17
N ALA A 373 16.32 -14.34 -17.97
CA ALA A 373 15.27 -14.52 -18.98
C ALA A 373 15.07 -13.28 -19.87
N VAL A 374 15.35 -12.06 -19.39
CA VAL A 374 15.15 -10.85 -20.20
C VAL A 374 16.07 -10.79 -21.42
N PRO A 375 17.36 -11.16 -21.37
CA PRO A 375 18.22 -11.13 -22.54
C PRO A 375 17.71 -11.95 -23.72
N ASP A 376 17.14 -13.13 -23.46
CA ASP A 376 16.69 -14.05 -24.50
C ASP A 376 15.20 -13.90 -24.84
N ALA A 377 14.36 -13.62 -23.85
CA ALA A 377 12.89 -13.60 -23.99
C ALA A 377 12.30 -12.19 -23.91
N GLY A 378 13.10 -11.13 -23.75
CA GLY A 378 12.63 -9.76 -23.73
C GLY A 378 11.55 -9.52 -22.68
N ASN A 379 10.39 -8.98 -23.12
CA ASN A 379 9.28 -8.66 -22.23
C ASN A 379 8.60 -9.92 -21.62
N HIS A 380 8.63 -11.07 -22.28
CA HIS A 380 8.20 -12.33 -21.66
C HIS A 380 9.06 -12.69 -20.44
N GLY A 381 10.39 -12.49 -20.53
CA GLY A 381 11.31 -12.68 -19.42
C GLY A 381 11.00 -11.72 -18.26
N LEU A 382 10.61 -10.48 -18.56
CA LEU A 382 10.25 -9.48 -17.54
C LEU A 382 8.96 -9.87 -16.79
N TRP A 383 7.92 -10.34 -17.50
CA TRP A 383 6.69 -10.83 -16.86
C TRP A 383 6.90 -12.15 -16.13
N ALA A 384 7.79 -13.03 -16.61
CA ALA A 384 8.22 -14.23 -15.88
C ALA A 384 8.89 -13.84 -14.56
N ALA A 385 9.75 -12.82 -14.54
CA ALA A 385 10.39 -12.31 -13.32
C ALA A 385 9.36 -11.75 -12.34
N MET A 386 8.35 -10.98 -12.81
CA MET A 386 7.29 -10.48 -11.96
C MET A 386 6.43 -11.61 -11.38
N THR A 387 6.15 -12.63 -12.18
CA THR A 387 5.44 -13.83 -11.72
C THR A 387 6.27 -14.59 -10.68
N ALA A 388 7.59 -14.70 -10.88
CA ALA A 388 8.50 -15.31 -9.92
C ALA A 388 8.54 -14.54 -8.58
N LEU A 389 8.51 -13.18 -8.62
CA LEU A 389 8.38 -12.35 -7.43
C LEU A 389 7.15 -12.74 -6.61
N MET A 390 5.98 -12.77 -7.26
CA MET A 390 4.71 -13.08 -6.58
C MET A 390 4.66 -14.52 -6.09
N ALA A 391 5.11 -15.47 -6.88
CA ALA A 391 5.16 -16.90 -6.52
C ALA A 391 6.13 -17.15 -5.35
N ALA A 392 7.34 -16.61 -5.41
CA ALA A 392 8.33 -16.78 -4.35
C ALA A 392 7.88 -16.12 -3.05
N ARG A 393 7.30 -14.90 -3.12
CA ARG A 393 6.77 -14.19 -1.94
C ARG A 393 5.68 -15.02 -1.26
N GLY A 394 4.66 -15.43 -2.00
CA GLY A 394 3.57 -16.26 -1.45
C GLY A 394 4.07 -17.62 -0.98
N GLY A 395 4.88 -18.33 -1.79
CA GLY A 395 5.41 -19.65 -1.46
C GLY A 395 6.28 -19.66 -0.20
N LEU A 396 7.21 -18.72 -0.07
CA LEU A 396 8.04 -18.59 1.14
C LEU A 396 7.20 -18.27 2.39
N GLN A 397 6.16 -17.43 2.27
CA GLN A 397 5.26 -17.14 3.36
C GLN A 397 4.44 -18.39 3.76
N VAL A 398 3.90 -19.12 2.81
CA VAL A 398 3.19 -20.40 3.07
C VAL A 398 4.08 -21.39 3.82
N LEU A 399 5.34 -21.51 3.39
CA LEU A 399 6.31 -22.42 4.02
C LEU A 399 6.68 -21.98 5.45
N CYS A 400 6.78 -20.68 5.71
CA CYS A 400 7.10 -20.15 7.05
C CYS A 400 5.90 -20.17 8.01
N TYR A 401 4.67 -20.18 7.50
CA TYR A 401 3.44 -20.03 8.29
C TYR A 401 3.32 -21.05 9.44
N PRO A 402 3.51 -22.39 9.24
CA PRO A 402 3.33 -23.36 10.32
C PRO A 402 4.29 -23.14 11.50
N MET A 403 5.52 -22.71 11.22
CA MET A 403 6.53 -22.41 12.23
C MET A 403 6.14 -21.16 13.05
N LEU A 404 5.63 -20.13 12.37
CA LEU A 404 5.19 -18.89 13.03
C LEU A 404 3.99 -19.12 13.94
N VAL A 405 3.01 -19.91 13.51
CA VAL A 405 1.84 -20.25 14.34
C VAL A 405 2.24 -21.07 15.56
N ARG A 406 3.12 -22.05 15.40
CA ARG A 406 3.64 -22.84 16.53
C ARG A 406 4.33 -21.93 17.55
N GLY A 407 5.19 -20.99 17.11
CA GLY A 407 5.87 -20.07 18.01
C GLY A 407 4.93 -19.08 18.72
N LYS A 408 3.88 -18.60 18.06
CA LYS A 408 2.93 -17.64 18.65
C LYS A 408 1.90 -18.26 19.59
N LEU A 409 1.60 -19.53 19.42
CA LEU A 409 0.57 -20.26 20.20
C LEU A 409 1.17 -21.51 20.89
N ALA A 410 2.47 -21.50 21.20
CA ALA A 410 3.14 -22.61 21.85
C ALA A 410 2.52 -22.97 23.21
N ASP A 411 2.08 -21.97 23.95
CA ASP A 411 1.53 -22.11 25.32
C ASP A 411 0.01 -22.39 25.32
N VAL A 412 -0.62 -22.51 24.16
CA VAL A 412 -2.06 -22.79 24.08
C VAL A 412 -2.27 -24.29 23.89
N PRO A 413 -2.92 -25.02 24.84
CA PRO A 413 -3.23 -26.42 24.67
C PRO A 413 -4.02 -26.63 23.37
N ALA A 414 -3.69 -27.68 22.61
CA ALA A 414 -4.51 -28.08 21.49
C ALA A 414 -5.88 -28.52 22.08
N GLN A 415 -6.88 -27.63 21.97
CA GLN A 415 -8.23 -28.02 22.32
C GLN A 415 -8.61 -29.16 21.38
N ALA A 416 -8.96 -30.31 21.98
CA ALA A 416 -9.44 -31.48 21.23
C ALA A 416 -10.57 -31.03 20.30
N ALA A 417 -10.44 -31.36 19.01
CA ALA A 417 -11.47 -31.17 18.04
C ALA A 417 -12.68 -32.01 18.48
N ALA A 418 -13.72 -31.35 19.02
CA ALA A 418 -15.01 -31.91 19.25
C ALA A 418 -15.89 -31.70 18.03
#